data_a14de17adc2553b3601f3c1ba60c9a25
#
_entry.id   a14de17adc2553b3601f3c1ba60c9a25
#
_cell.length_a   1.000
_cell.length_b   1.000
_cell.length_c   1.000
_cell.angle_alpha   90.00
_cell.angle_beta   90.00
_cell.angle_gamma   90.00
#
_symmetry.space_group_name_H-M   'P 1'
#
loop_
_entity.id
_entity.type
_entity.pdbx_description
1 polymer ?
#
loop_
_entity_poly.entity_id
_entity_poly.type
_entity_poly.pdbx_seq_one_letter_code
_entity_poly.pdbx_strand_id
1 'polypeptide(L)'
;GSVALLTREGEVEIAKRIESGENEVLASILTSPVAVREIIELGERLKLHKIRVKDIVRDAEDEEHEFDEEEADRRIIRLIERVKRLDKKHHDVTEERKTTNDVRRKQIDKELSDNKQELVETLQEMRLNKKTIDKIVGKLKSMIEKVQNAQSKALELEKQSGASKSELKRMLREAKDDPEAERSLAEKLGIEADELGDVSEA
;
A
#
# COMPACT_ATOMS: atom_id res chain seq x y z
N GLY A 1 7.55 12.68 44.07
CA GLY A 1 8.52 11.78 43.44
C GLY A 1 9.25 12.52 42.34
N SER A 2 10.59 12.76 42.53
CA SER A 2 11.42 13.34 41.50
C SER A 2 11.64 12.28 40.40
N VAL A 3 11.21 12.55 39.19
CA VAL A 3 11.63 11.75 38.03
C VAL A 3 13.10 12.06 37.80
N ALA A 4 13.94 11.03 37.81
CA ALA A 4 15.37 11.18 37.53
C ALA A 4 15.52 11.77 36.11
N LEU A 5 16.26 12.87 36.00
CA LEU A 5 16.63 13.43 34.69
C LEU A 5 17.42 12.39 33.91
N LEU A 6 17.05 12.19 32.64
CA LEU A 6 17.80 11.32 31.72
C LEU A 6 19.24 11.82 31.59
N THR A 7 20.19 10.90 31.55
CA THR A 7 21.55 11.23 31.17
C THR A 7 21.60 11.49 29.65
N ARG A 8 22.60 12.20 29.17
CA ARG A 8 22.78 12.43 27.72
C ARG A 8 22.84 11.13 26.91
N GLU A 9 23.49 10.10 27.47
CA GLU A 9 23.54 8.76 26.89
C GLU A 9 22.13 8.12 26.85
N GLY A 10 21.33 8.31 27.90
CA GLY A 10 19.95 7.82 27.96
C GLY A 10 19.04 8.52 26.95
N GLU A 11 19.21 9.82 26.74
CA GLU A 11 18.46 10.57 25.70
C GLU A 11 18.81 10.07 24.30
N VAL A 12 20.10 9.83 24.00
CA VAL A 12 20.56 9.29 22.72
C VAL A 12 20.01 7.88 22.48
N GLU A 13 20.01 7.03 23.52
CA GLU A 13 19.47 5.66 23.41
C GLU A 13 17.98 5.67 23.12
N ILE A 14 17.22 6.52 23.82
CA ILE A 14 15.78 6.67 23.59
C ILE A 14 15.51 7.22 22.19
N ALA A 15 16.24 8.24 21.74
CA ALA A 15 16.10 8.80 20.40
C ALA A 15 16.34 7.74 19.31
N LYS A 16 17.40 6.92 19.46
CA LYS A 16 17.68 5.80 18.54
C LYS A 16 16.57 4.74 18.56
N ARG A 17 15.98 4.45 19.70
CA ARG A 17 14.88 3.49 19.79
C ARG A 17 13.61 4.02 19.16
N ILE A 18 13.31 5.30 19.31
CA ILE A 18 12.19 5.97 18.64
C ILE A 18 12.40 5.91 17.13
N GLU A 19 13.57 6.34 16.64
CA GLU A 19 13.91 6.30 15.22
C GLU A 19 13.83 4.88 14.64
N SER A 20 14.36 3.88 15.35
CA SER A 20 14.26 2.48 14.93
C SER A 20 12.80 2.01 14.84
N GLY A 21 11.96 2.35 15.82
CA GLY A 21 10.53 2.02 15.81
C GLY A 21 9.78 2.72 14.68
N GLU A 22 10.05 4.00 14.43
CA GLU A 22 9.48 4.74 13.30
C GLU A 22 9.88 4.11 11.96
N ASN A 23 11.15 3.75 11.79
CA ASN A 23 11.64 3.10 10.58
C ASN A 23 11.01 1.72 10.36
N GLU A 24 10.79 0.94 11.42
CA GLU A 24 10.10 -0.37 11.33
C GLU A 24 8.64 -0.22 10.90
N VAL A 25 7.93 0.74 11.49
CA VAL A 25 6.54 1.07 11.11
C VAL A 25 6.47 1.54 9.66
N LEU A 26 7.36 2.45 9.25
CA LEU A 26 7.43 2.94 7.88
C LEU A 26 7.74 1.80 6.89
N ALA A 27 8.70 0.92 7.21
CA ALA A 27 9.03 -0.22 6.39
C ALA A 27 7.83 -1.15 6.20
N SER A 28 7.07 -1.40 7.26
CA SER A 28 5.85 -2.21 7.21
C SER A 28 4.77 -1.60 6.32
N ILE A 29 4.56 -0.28 6.41
CA ILE A 29 3.57 0.44 5.61
C ILE A 29 4.00 0.50 4.14
N LEU A 30 5.26 0.89 3.88
CA LEU A 30 5.78 1.10 2.53
C LEU A 30 5.92 -0.19 1.72
N THR A 31 6.01 -1.35 2.37
CA THR A 31 6.01 -2.67 1.70
C THR A 31 4.61 -3.20 1.39
N SER A 32 3.55 -2.48 1.77
CA SER A 32 2.19 -2.86 1.35
C SER A 32 2.02 -2.75 -0.17
N PRO A 33 1.23 -3.63 -0.82
CA PRO A 33 1.05 -3.60 -2.28
C PRO A 33 0.54 -2.24 -2.79
N VAL A 34 -0.27 -1.55 -1.98
CA VAL A 34 -0.78 -0.21 -2.31
C VAL A 34 0.34 0.82 -2.31
N ALA A 35 1.18 0.82 -1.27
CA ALA A 35 2.29 1.76 -1.17
C ALA A 35 3.34 1.52 -2.26
N VAL A 36 3.67 0.26 -2.55
CA VAL A 36 4.58 -0.12 -3.64
C VAL A 36 4.07 0.40 -4.98
N ARG A 37 2.78 0.26 -5.26
CA ARG A 37 2.15 0.79 -6.49
C ARG A 37 2.25 2.31 -6.56
N GLU A 38 1.99 3.01 -5.45
CA GLU A 38 2.14 4.47 -5.40
C GLU A 38 3.58 4.93 -5.64
N ILE A 39 4.55 4.20 -5.11
CA ILE A 39 5.98 4.50 -5.32
C ILE A 39 6.36 4.29 -6.79
N ILE A 40 5.86 3.24 -7.43
CA ILE A 40 6.06 3.01 -8.87
C ILE A 40 5.43 4.15 -9.68
N GLU A 41 4.22 4.59 -9.32
CA GLU A 41 3.55 5.72 -9.98
C GLU A 41 4.31 7.04 -9.79
N LEU A 42 4.91 7.28 -8.61
CA LEU A 42 5.81 8.41 -8.39
C LEU A 42 6.97 8.40 -9.38
N GLY A 43 7.56 7.23 -9.66
CA GLY A 43 8.64 7.09 -10.64
C GLY A 43 8.20 7.44 -12.07
N GLU A 44 7.02 7.02 -12.48
CA GLU A 44 6.51 7.37 -13.80
C GLU A 44 6.24 8.89 -13.91
N ARG A 45 5.72 9.51 -12.84
CA ARG A 45 5.52 10.97 -12.79
C ARG A 45 6.83 11.75 -12.79
N LEU A 46 7.87 11.22 -12.14
CA LEU A 46 9.22 11.81 -12.12
C LEU A 46 9.83 11.76 -13.53
N LYS A 47 9.80 10.60 -14.20
CA LYS A 47 10.29 10.43 -15.58
C LYS A 47 9.57 11.33 -16.58
N LEU A 48 8.30 11.64 -16.35
CA LEU A 48 7.51 12.55 -17.17
C LEU A 48 7.68 14.03 -16.77
N HIS A 49 8.61 14.34 -15.85
CA HIS A 49 8.84 15.68 -15.31
C HIS A 49 7.58 16.37 -14.74
N LYS A 50 6.59 15.57 -14.30
CA LYS A 50 5.37 16.08 -13.64
C LYS A 50 5.59 16.44 -12.18
N ILE A 51 6.64 15.91 -11.57
CA ILE A 51 7.10 16.22 -10.22
C ILE A 51 8.62 16.32 -10.25
N ARG A 52 9.21 17.00 -9.28
CA ARG A 52 10.67 17.12 -9.14
C ARG A 52 11.15 16.21 -8.02
N VAL A 53 12.37 15.69 -8.15
CA VAL A 53 12.95 14.79 -7.13
C VAL A 53 13.05 15.47 -5.77
N LYS A 54 13.36 16.76 -5.72
CA LYS A 54 13.44 17.55 -4.48
C LYS A 54 12.12 17.63 -3.71
N ASP A 55 10.99 17.44 -4.38
CA ASP A 55 9.67 17.45 -3.74
C ASP A 55 9.35 16.10 -3.05
N ILE A 56 10.16 15.07 -3.24
CA ILE A 56 9.91 13.70 -2.77
C ILE A 56 10.99 13.13 -1.83
N VAL A 57 12.22 13.66 -1.86
CA VAL A 57 13.34 13.18 -1.02
C VAL A 57 13.63 14.11 0.14
N ARG A 58 14.16 13.55 1.23
CA ARG A 58 14.59 14.30 2.42
C ARG A 58 15.89 15.07 2.16
N ASP A 59 16.80 14.54 1.34
CA ASP A 59 18.13 15.11 1.11
C ASP A 59 18.08 16.52 0.55
N ALA A 60 16.99 16.94 -0.09
CA ALA A 60 16.77 18.31 -0.58
C ALA A 60 16.45 19.33 0.52
N GLU A 61 16.17 18.87 1.75
CA GLU A 61 15.88 19.71 2.92
C GLU A 61 17.16 20.00 3.76
N ASP A 62 18.30 19.39 3.39
CA ASP A 62 19.59 19.56 4.07
C ASP A 62 20.28 20.83 3.56
N GLU A 63 20.31 21.88 4.38
CA GLU A 63 20.92 23.17 4.05
C GLU A 63 22.47 23.14 4.09
N GLU A 64 23.06 22.08 4.67
CA GLU A 64 24.53 21.98 4.82
C GLU A 64 25.23 21.44 3.56
N HIS A 65 24.49 20.80 2.65
CA HIS A 65 25.03 20.20 1.44
C HIS A 65 24.37 20.73 0.18
N GLU A 66 25.18 20.98 -0.86
CA GLU A 66 24.67 21.34 -2.18
C GLU A 66 23.89 20.14 -2.77
N PHE A 67 22.59 20.32 -3.00
CA PHE A 67 21.73 19.29 -3.54
C PHE A 67 21.86 19.18 -5.06
N ASP A 68 22.48 18.10 -5.54
CA ASP A 68 22.53 17.78 -6.97
C ASP A 68 21.21 17.10 -7.41
N GLU A 69 20.33 17.92 -8.00
CA GLU A 69 18.99 17.47 -8.45
C GLU A 69 19.10 16.39 -9.55
N GLU A 70 20.09 16.47 -10.45
CA GLU A 70 20.25 15.48 -11.52
C GLU A 70 20.75 14.13 -11.00
N GLU A 71 21.70 14.14 -10.06
CA GLU A 71 22.18 12.90 -9.45
C GLU A 71 21.10 12.24 -8.62
N ALA A 72 20.35 13.03 -7.84
CA ALA A 72 19.23 12.57 -7.05
C ALA A 72 18.11 11.97 -7.92
N ASP A 73 17.80 12.61 -9.04
CA ASP A 73 16.80 12.13 -10.02
C ASP A 73 17.19 10.75 -10.57
N ARG A 74 18.45 10.63 -11.06
CA ARG A 74 18.97 9.36 -11.56
C ARG A 74 19.01 8.27 -10.50
N ARG A 75 19.34 8.61 -9.23
CA ARG A 75 19.35 7.69 -8.10
C ARG A 75 17.94 7.19 -7.79
N ILE A 76 16.99 8.10 -7.64
CA ILE A 76 15.61 7.76 -7.29
C ILE A 76 14.94 6.93 -8.40
N ILE A 77 15.12 7.29 -9.66
CA ILE A 77 14.60 6.49 -10.78
C ILE A 77 15.16 5.06 -10.75
N ARG A 78 16.46 4.87 -10.51
CA ARG A 78 17.06 3.53 -10.40
C ARG A 78 16.49 2.72 -9.25
N LEU A 79 16.26 3.34 -8.09
CA LEU A 79 15.65 2.69 -6.92
C LEU A 79 14.20 2.29 -7.19
N ILE A 80 13.42 3.15 -7.83
CA ILE A 80 12.03 2.83 -8.21
C ILE A 80 11.99 1.69 -9.24
N GLU A 81 12.89 1.65 -10.21
CA GLU A 81 12.98 0.50 -11.12
C GLU A 81 13.36 -0.80 -10.40
N ARG A 82 14.18 -0.72 -9.34
CA ARG A 82 14.46 -1.86 -8.47
C ARG A 82 13.21 -2.31 -7.73
N VAL A 83 12.45 -1.38 -7.14
CA VAL A 83 11.16 -1.67 -6.50
C VAL A 83 10.21 -2.36 -7.48
N LYS A 84 10.07 -1.85 -8.70
CA LYS A 84 9.21 -2.45 -9.74
C LYS A 84 9.61 -3.89 -10.09
N ARG A 85 10.92 -4.18 -10.16
CA ARG A 85 11.41 -5.55 -10.38
C ARG A 85 11.12 -6.48 -9.19
N LEU A 86 11.30 -5.96 -7.97
CA LEU A 86 11.02 -6.73 -6.74
C LEU A 86 9.53 -7.04 -6.60
N ASP A 87 8.66 -6.08 -6.91
CA ASP A 87 7.21 -6.26 -6.90
C ASP A 87 6.78 -7.32 -7.91
N LYS A 88 7.29 -7.25 -9.14
CA LYS A 88 7.03 -8.27 -10.17
C LYS A 88 7.50 -9.65 -9.71
N LYS A 89 8.74 -9.75 -9.19
CA LYS A 89 9.28 -11.02 -8.67
C LYS A 89 8.42 -11.57 -7.54
N HIS A 90 7.96 -10.69 -6.63
CA HIS A 90 7.07 -11.07 -5.54
C HIS A 90 5.76 -11.68 -6.06
N HIS A 91 5.16 -11.04 -7.07
CA HIS A 91 3.95 -11.52 -7.70
C HIS A 91 4.16 -12.89 -8.38
N ASP A 92 5.19 -13.03 -9.22
CA ASP A 92 5.48 -14.25 -9.97
C ASP A 92 5.74 -15.44 -9.03
N VAL A 93 6.54 -15.22 -7.97
CA VAL A 93 6.87 -16.24 -6.96
C VAL A 93 5.64 -16.61 -6.10
N THR A 94 4.76 -15.65 -5.83
CA THR A 94 3.51 -15.89 -5.09
C THR A 94 2.53 -16.73 -5.92
N GLU A 95 2.44 -16.51 -7.22
CA GLU A 95 1.64 -17.35 -8.12
C GLU A 95 2.20 -18.77 -8.24
N GLU A 96 3.53 -18.92 -8.37
CA GLU A 96 4.19 -20.24 -8.35
C GLU A 96 3.88 -21.02 -7.08
N ARG A 97 3.84 -20.34 -5.92
CA ARG A 97 3.53 -20.95 -4.62
C ARG A 97 2.17 -21.66 -4.58
N LYS A 98 1.18 -21.17 -5.33
CA LYS A 98 -0.18 -21.74 -5.36
C LYS A 98 -0.22 -23.14 -6.02
N THR A 99 0.66 -23.40 -6.97
CA THR A 99 0.63 -24.58 -7.82
C THR A 99 1.73 -25.60 -7.53
N THR A 100 2.66 -25.30 -6.61
CA THR A 100 3.86 -26.08 -6.37
C THR A 100 3.73 -27.05 -5.19
N ASN A 101 4.70 -28.00 -5.07
CA ASN A 101 4.78 -28.99 -3.99
C ASN A 101 5.39 -28.42 -2.69
N ASP A 102 5.29 -29.15 -1.57
CA ASP A 102 5.68 -28.66 -0.24
C ASP A 102 7.19 -28.38 -0.11
N VAL A 103 8.05 -29.11 -0.85
CA VAL A 103 9.51 -28.88 -0.81
C VAL A 103 9.83 -27.53 -1.46
N ARG A 104 9.26 -27.26 -2.63
CA ARG A 104 9.45 -25.99 -3.33
C ARG A 104 8.79 -24.83 -2.59
N ARG A 105 7.66 -25.05 -1.91
CA ARG A 105 7.00 -24.02 -1.07
C ARG A 105 7.93 -23.45 -0.01
N LYS A 106 8.71 -24.30 0.68
CA LYS A 106 9.69 -23.83 1.68
C LYS A 106 10.79 -22.95 1.08
N GLN A 107 11.22 -23.27 -0.14
CA GLN A 107 12.20 -22.44 -0.86
C GLN A 107 11.58 -21.11 -1.26
N ILE A 108 10.35 -21.13 -1.77
CA ILE A 108 9.57 -19.94 -2.13
C ILE A 108 9.35 -19.05 -0.92
N ASP A 109 9.01 -19.60 0.24
CA ASP A 109 8.81 -18.80 1.47
C ASP A 109 10.10 -18.05 1.85
N LYS A 110 11.27 -18.67 1.64
CA LYS A 110 12.56 -18.00 1.82
C LYS A 110 12.78 -16.90 0.75
N GLU A 111 12.53 -17.22 -0.52
CA GLU A 111 12.68 -16.26 -1.63
C GLU A 111 11.76 -15.02 -1.42
N LEU A 112 10.54 -15.23 -0.91
CA LEU A 112 9.60 -14.14 -0.58
C LEU A 112 10.11 -13.30 0.60
N SER A 113 10.70 -13.96 1.62
CA SER A 113 11.30 -13.26 2.77
C SER A 113 12.50 -12.41 2.33
N ASP A 114 13.40 -12.98 1.53
CA ASP A 114 14.59 -12.27 1.02
C ASP A 114 14.17 -11.11 0.11
N ASN A 115 13.17 -11.31 -0.75
CA ASN A 115 12.62 -10.27 -1.61
C ASN A 115 11.99 -9.11 -0.81
N LYS A 116 11.26 -9.45 0.26
CA LYS A 116 10.68 -8.44 1.17
C LYS A 116 11.78 -7.64 1.87
N GLN A 117 12.83 -8.30 2.33
CA GLN A 117 13.97 -7.64 2.97
C GLN A 117 14.65 -6.67 2.00
N GLU A 118 14.94 -7.10 0.77
CA GLU A 118 15.54 -6.26 -0.27
C GLU A 118 14.64 -5.07 -0.63
N LEU A 119 13.32 -5.28 -0.64
CA LEU A 119 12.35 -4.20 -0.85
C LEU A 119 12.43 -3.15 0.26
N VAL A 120 12.45 -3.58 1.53
CA VAL A 120 12.60 -2.66 2.69
C VAL A 120 13.88 -1.84 2.57
N GLU A 121 15.01 -2.47 2.31
CA GLU A 121 16.31 -1.79 2.16
C GLU A 121 16.27 -0.77 1.01
N THR A 122 15.70 -1.15 -0.14
CA THR A 122 15.56 -0.25 -1.29
C THR A 122 14.68 0.96 -0.96
N LEU A 123 13.60 0.77 -0.22
CA LEU A 123 12.69 1.85 0.20
C LEU A 123 13.35 2.80 1.22
N GLN A 124 14.14 2.26 2.14
CA GLN A 124 14.91 3.07 3.10
C GLN A 124 15.99 3.91 2.38
N GLU A 125 16.67 3.31 1.38
CA GLU A 125 17.69 4.00 0.57
C GLU A 125 17.12 5.19 -0.22
N MET A 126 15.82 5.18 -0.55
CA MET A 126 15.15 6.29 -1.24
C MET A 126 15.10 7.57 -0.39
N ARG A 127 15.13 7.45 0.94
CA ARG A 127 15.05 8.57 1.89
C ARG A 127 13.90 9.54 1.56
N LEU A 128 12.71 8.98 1.38
CA LEU A 128 11.52 9.77 1.08
C LEU A 128 11.25 10.80 2.19
N ASN A 129 10.85 12.02 1.82
CA ASN A 129 10.48 13.04 2.78
C ASN A 129 9.11 12.74 3.43
N LYS A 130 8.87 13.38 4.58
CA LYS A 130 7.65 13.17 5.36
C LYS A 130 6.37 13.42 4.55
N LYS A 131 6.37 14.48 3.74
CA LYS A 131 5.22 14.85 2.90
C LYS A 131 4.85 13.75 1.91
N THR A 132 5.83 13.09 1.31
CA THR A 132 5.62 11.97 0.38
C THR A 132 5.11 10.73 1.13
N ILE A 133 5.68 10.42 2.29
CA ILE A 133 5.22 9.32 3.15
C ILE A 133 3.78 9.55 3.58
N ASP A 134 3.46 10.74 4.07
CA ASP A 134 2.10 11.10 4.51
C ASP A 134 1.05 10.95 3.39
N LYS A 135 1.42 11.29 2.14
CA LYS A 135 0.54 11.06 0.98
C LYS A 135 0.28 9.58 0.73
N ILE A 136 1.33 8.74 0.78
CA ILE A 136 1.20 7.29 0.60
C ILE A 136 0.32 6.70 1.71
N VAL A 137 0.57 7.08 2.96
CA VAL A 137 -0.21 6.65 4.13
C VAL A 137 -1.68 7.10 4.01
N GLY A 138 -1.92 8.35 3.57
CA GLY A 138 -3.26 8.88 3.35
C GLY A 138 -4.03 8.08 2.30
N LYS A 139 -3.38 7.70 1.20
CA LYS A 139 -3.99 6.87 0.16
C LYS A 139 -4.30 5.45 0.65
N LEU A 140 -3.38 4.86 1.44
CA LEU A 140 -3.61 3.56 2.07
C LEU A 140 -4.81 3.60 3.03
N LYS A 141 -4.90 4.62 3.90
CA LYS A 141 -6.03 4.81 4.81
C LYS A 141 -7.35 4.95 4.05
N SER A 142 -7.38 5.78 3.00
CA SER A 142 -8.58 5.96 2.17
C SER A 142 -9.03 4.63 1.51
N MET A 143 -8.10 3.79 1.07
CA MET A 143 -8.46 2.46 0.54
C MET A 143 -9.00 1.53 1.62
N ILE A 144 -8.40 1.53 2.82
CA ILE A 144 -8.90 0.74 3.95
C ILE A 144 -10.32 1.16 4.31
N GLU A 145 -10.60 2.47 4.39
CA GLU A 145 -11.93 3.01 4.66
C GLU A 145 -12.95 2.58 3.60
N LYS A 146 -12.58 2.64 2.32
CA LYS A 146 -13.44 2.15 1.23
C LYS A 146 -13.77 0.67 1.38
N VAL A 147 -12.78 -0.17 1.66
CA VAL A 147 -12.99 -1.62 1.87
C VAL A 147 -13.87 -1.86 3.09
N GLN A 148 -13.63 -1.17 4.21
CA GLN A 148 -14.45 -1.29 5.42
C GLN A 148 -15.91 -0.87 5.18
N ASN A 149 -16.13 0.24 4.49
CA ASN A 149 -17.45 0.72 4.12
C ASN A 149 -18.17 -0.27 3.20
N ALA A 150 -17.48 -0.81 2.20
CA ALA A 150 -18.03 -1.81 1.30
C ALA A 150 -18.36 -3.12 2.03
N GLN A 151 -17.51 -3.58 2.96
CA GLN A 151 -17.77 -4.74 3.81
C GLN A 151 -18.98 -4.52 4.73
N SER A 152 -19.09 -3.32 5.31
CA SER A 152 -20.23 -2.96 6.17
C SER A 152 -21.55 -2.94 5.39
N LYS A 153 -21.55 -2.32 4.19
CA LYS A 153 -22.71 -2.34 3.28
C LYS A 153 -23.09 -3.76 2.88
N ALA A 154 -22.12 -4.61 2.51
CA ALA A 154 -22.38 -5.99 2.16
C ALA A 154 -23.01 -6.78 3.31
N LEU A 155 -22.53 -6.60 4.55
CA LEU A 155 -23.08 -7.24 5.74
C LEU A 155 -24.50 -6.76 6.06
N GLU A 156 -24.79 -5.48 5.83
CA GLU A 156 -26.13 -4.91 5.99
C GLU A 156 -27.10 -5.49 4.98
N LEU A 157 -26.70 -5.61 3.72
CA LEU A 157 -27.51 -6.24 2.67
C LEU A 157 -27.77 -7.73 2.93
N GLU A 158 -26.79 -8.48 3.45
CA GLU A 158 -27.00 -9.87 3.90
C GLU A 158 -28.09 -9.96 4.97
N LYS A 159 -28.08 -9.03 5.94
CA LYS A 159 -29.09 -8.98 7.00
C LYS A 159 -30.48 -8.57 6.49
N GLN A 160 -30.55 -7.61 5.58
CA GLN A 160 -31.83 -7.10 5.05
C GLN A 160 -32.47 -8.09 4.06
N SER A 161 -31.69 -8.67 3.18
CA SER A 161 -32.15 -9.59 2.14
C SER A 161 -32.35 -11.02 2.63
N GLY A 162 -31.66 -11.42 3.71
CA GLY A 162 -31.56 -12.81 4.15
C GLY A 162 -30.75 -13.71 3.21
N ALA A 163 -30.16 -13.15 2.15
CA ALA A 163 -29.32 -13.87 1.19
C ALA A 163 -27.88 -13.91 1.66
N SER A 164 -27.19 -15.02 1.44
CA SER A 164 -25.76 -15.14 1.75
C SER A 164 -24.89 -14.27 0.82
N LYS A 165 -23.69 -13.92 1.26
CA LYS A 165 -22.72 -13.15 0.44
C LYS A 165 -22.49 -13.78 -0.94
N SER A 166 -22.47 -15.11 -1.04
CA SER A 166 -22.30 -15.83 -2.31
C SER A 166 -23.50 -15.69 -3.24
N GLU A 167 -24.70 -15.67 -2.69
CA GLU A 167 -25.95 -15.45 -3.43
C GLU A 167 -26.05 -14.01 -3.90
N LEU A 168 -25.73 -13.04 -3.04
CA LEU A 168 -25.68 -11.62 -3.41
C LEU A 168 -24.69 -11.39 -4.55
N LYS A 169 -23.49 -11.97 -4.49
CA LYS A 169 -22.50 -11.87 -5.58
C LYS A 169 -23.01 -12.51 -6.89
N ARG A 170 -23.75 -13.60 -6.82
CA ARG A 170 -24.36 -14.20 -8.00
C ARG A 170 -25.44 -13.29 -8.58
N MET A 171 -26.35 -12.78 -7.74
CA MET A 171 -27.44 -11.88 -8.18
C MET A 171 -26.90 -10.60 -8.82
N LEU A 172 -25.85 -10.01 -8.25
CA LEU A 172 -25.17 -8.84 -8.80
C LEU A 172 -24.50 -9.13 -10.16
N ARG A 173 -23.91 -10.32 -10.33
CA ARG A 173 -23.32 -10.71 -11.63
C ARG A 173 -24.37 -10.97 -12.69
N GLU A 174 -25.51 -11.59 -12.31
CA GLU A 174 -26.62 -11.87 -13.22
C GLU A 174 -27.35 -10.59 -13.64
N ALA A 175 -27.41 -9.59 -12.77
CA ALA A 175 -28.01 -8.28 -13.06
C ALA A 175 -27.08 -7.33 -13.83
N LYS A 176 -25.77 -7.57 -13.82
CA LYS A 176 -24.77 -6.73 -14.45
C LYS A 176 -25.05 -6.66 -15.97
N ASP A 177 -24.98 -5.46 -16.50
CA ASP A 177 -25.22 -5.15 -17.92
C ASP A 177 -26.71 -5.22 -18.36
N ASP A 178 -27.66 -5.41 -17.42
CA ASP A 178 -29.11 -5.33 -17.68
C ASP A 178 -29.75 -4.27 -16.76
N PRO A 179 -30.10 -3.08 -17.26
CA PRO A 179 -30.64 -1.99 -16.46
C PRO A 179 -31.99 -2.29 -15.79
N GLU A 180 -32.78 -3.20 -16.35
CA GLU A 180 -34.06 -3.62 -15.73
C GLU A 180 -33.80 -4.61 -14.57
N ALA A 181 -32.88 -5.54 -14.78
CA ALA A 181 -32.45 -6.47 -13.74
C ALA A 181 -31.76 -5.75 -12.58
N GLU A 182 -30.92 -4.75 -12.86
CA GLU A 182 -30.29 -3.91 -11.83
C GLU A 182 -31.32 -3.16 -10.98
N ARG A 183 -32.32 -2.52 -11.62
CA ARG A 183 -33.40 -1.83 -10.89
C ARG A 183 -34.24 -2.77 -10.05
N SER A 184 -34.61 -3.94 -10.59
CA SER A 184 -35.37 -4.94 -9.87
C SER A 184 -34.60 -5.51 -8.67
N LEU A 185 -33.27 -5.66 -8.81
CA LEU A 185 -32.40 -6.11 -7.74
C LEU A 185 -32.24 -5.02 -6.65
N ALA A 186 -32.05 -3.75 -7.04
CA ALA A 186 -31.98 -2.62 -6.13
C ALA A 186 -33.25 -2.51 -5.28
N GLU A 187 -34.42 -2.62 -5.90
CA GLU A 187 -35.71 -2.62 -5.21
C GLU A 187 -35.84 -3.79 -4.22
N LYS A 188 -35.43 -5.00 -4.61
CA LYS A 188 -35.40 -6.17 -3.71
C LYS A 188 -34.45 -6.03 -2.53
N LEU A 189 -33.33 -5.36 -2.73
CA LEU A 189 -32.32 -5.13 -1.70
C LEU A 189 -32.58 -3.87 -0.87
N GLY A 190 -33.57 -3.02 -1.27
CA GLY A 190 -33.93 -1.78 -0.59
C GLY A 190 -32.86 -0.69 -0.68
N ILE A 191 -32.10 -0.68 -1.78
CA ILE A 191 -31.01 0.30 -2.03
C ILE A 191 -31.26 1.03 -3.35
N GLU A 192 -30.59 2.17 -3.54
CA GLU A 192 -30.59 2.89 -4.83
C GLU A 192 -29.78 2.13 -5.89
N ALA A 193 -30.19 2.21 -7.15
CA ALA A 193 -29.51 1.52 -8.25
C ALA A 193 -28.01 1.92 -8.39
N ASP A 194 -27.68 3.16 -8.08
CA ASP A 194 -26.30 3.68 -8.11
C ASP A 194 -25.41 3.03 -7.03
N GLU A 195 -26.00 2.54 -5.94
CA GLU A 195 -25.28 1.86 -4.85
C GLU A 195 -24.93 0.41 -5.18
N LEU A 196 -25.59 -0.22 -6.17
CA LEU A 196 -25.28 -1.57 -6.62
C LEU A 196 -23.86 -1.69 -7.17
N GLY A 197 -23.35 -0.65 -7.85
CA GLY A 197 -21.97 -0.57 -8.37
C GLY A 197 -20.94 -0.71 -7.25
N ASP A 198 -21.09 0.04 -6.17
CA ASP A 198 -20.20 0.03 -4.99
C ASP A 198 -20.17 -1.34 -4.31
N VAL A 199 -21.31 -2.06 -4.29
CA VAL A 199 -21.43 -3.40 -3.69
C VAL A 199 -20.81 -4.48 -4.58
N SER A 200 -20.82 -4.29 -5.91
CA SER A 200 -20.22 -5.25 -6.85
C SER A 200 -18.70 -5.29 -6.81
N GLU A 201 -18.08 -4.17 -6.39
CA GLU A 201 -16.62 -4.03 -6.28
C GLU A 201 -16.06 -4.52 -4.92
N ALA A 202 -16.92 -4.83 -3.95
CA ALA A 202 -16.57 -5.30 -2.60
C ALA A 202 -16.52 -6.83 -2.49
#